data_15a91e1fd6a3c6c7fc52cef4f9245bf8
#
_entry.id   15a91e1fd6a3c6c7fc52cef4f9245bf8
#
_cell.length_a   1.000
_cell.length_b   1.000
_cell.length_c   1.000
_cell.angle_alpha   90.00
_cell.angle_beta   90.00
_cell.angle_gamma   90.00
#
_symmetry.space_group_name_H-M   'P 1'
#
loop_
_entity.id
_entity.type
_entity.pdbx_description
1 polymer ?
#
loop_
_entity_poly.entity_id
_entity_poly.type
_entity_poly.pdbx_seq_one_letter_code
_entity_poly.pdbx_strand_id
1 'polypeptide(L)'
;MQEKIIILDFGSQTTQLIGRRLRELNVYCEIVPYNKFPYGDESVKGVILSGSPFSVYDKSAFKVDLSGIRGKYPILGICYGAQFISYSNGGRVEPAGTREYGRAHLGSFDSENVLFKGVRKNTQVWMSHGDTITAIPDNFKIIASTDKVAIAAYQVSGEEMWGVQFHPEVFHSEDGTQMLRNFVVDVCGCSQSWSAASFVDTTVAELKEQLGNDRVILGLSGGVDSSVAAVLLHRAIGKNLTCIFVDHGLLRKNEFKNVMHDYECLGLNVIGVDASEKFFKDLEGVTEPEQKRKIIGRDFIEVFDAEAHKITDARWLAQGTIYPDRIESLNITGKTIKSHHNVGGLPEEMNLRLCEPLQWLFKDEVRRVGRELGMPEHLITRHPFPGPGLAVRILGDITREKVQTLQEADDIFIRSLRDWKVQDADGNETSLYHQVWQAGVILLPVQSVGVMGDERTYERAVALRAVTSTDAMTADWAHLPYEFLGKVSNDIINKVKGVNRVTYDISSKPPSTIEWE
;
A
#
# COMPACT_ATOMS: atom_id res chain seq x y z
N MET A 1 -4.85 -18.62 19.68
CA MET A 1 -5.39 -17.47 18.91
C MET A 1 -4.37 -16.35 18.92
N GLN A 2 -4.20 -15.65 17.80
CA GLN A 2 -3.32 -14.49 17.70
C GLN A 2 -3.96 -13.31 18.46
N GLU A 3 -3.28 -12.80 19.49
CA GLU A 3 -3.72 -11.60 20.21
C GLU A 3 -3.76 -10.40 19.27
N LYS A 4 -4.78 -9.53 19.40
CA LYS A 4 -4.94 -8.40 18.49
C LYS A 4 -5.49 -7.13 19.13
N ILE A 5 -5.12 -6.00 18.55
CA ILE A 5 -5.74 -4.70 18.77
C ILE A 5 -6.75 -4.42 17.66
N ILE A 6 -7.95 -3.99 18.02
CA ILE A 6 -8.93 -3.52 17.05
C ILE A 6 -8.82 -2.00 16.89
N ILE A 7 -8.68 -1.55 15.66
CA ILE A 7 -8.68 -0.14 15.29
C ILE A 7 -10.04 0.15 14.64
N LEU A 8 -10.88 0.93 15.31
CA LEU A 8 -12.15 1.40 14.76
C LEU A 8 -11.89 2.58 13.84
N ASP A 9 -12.20 2.40 12.56
CA ASP A 9 -11.96 3.41 11.52
C ASP A 9 -13.15 4.37 11.41
N PHE A 10 -12.89 5.63 11.70
CA PHE A 10 -13.82 6.76 11.53
C PHE A 10 -13.53 7.56 10.25
N GLY A 11 -12.85 6.98 9.28
CA GLY A 11 -12.60 7.57 7.96
C GLY A 11 -11.38 8.48 7.89
N SER A 12 -10.45 8.41 8.85
CA SER A 12 -9.21 9.16 8.79
C SER A 12 -8.27 8.63 7.71
N GLN A 13 -7.59 9.54 7.04
CA GLN A 13 -6.50 9.18 6.11
C GLN A 13 -5.31 8.53 6.84
N THR A 14 -5.15 8.76 8.14
CA THR A 14 -4.05 8.22 8.94
C THR A 14 -4.38 6.90 9.65
N THR A 15 -5.60 6.35 9.52
CA THR A 15 -5.98 5.10 10.19
C THR A 15 -5.03 3.96 9.85
N GLN A 16 -4.61 3.84 8.59
CA GLN A 16 -3.66 2.80 8.18
C GLN A 16 -2.29 2.97 8.83
N LEU A 17 -1.87 4.21 9.12
CA LEU A 17 -0.60 4.47 9.82
C LEU A 17 -0.64 3.96 11.26
N ILE A 18 -1.78 4.03 11.95
CA ILE A 18 -1.94 3.42 13.28
C ILE A 18 -1.63 1.92 13.19
N GLY A 19 -2.29 1.22 12.26
CA GLY A 19 -2.06 -0.20 12.05
C GLY A 19 -0.59 -0.52 11.74
N ARG A 20 0.06 0.24 10.86
CA ARG A 20 1.48 0.07 10.52
C ARG A 20 2.38 0.22 11.73
N ARG A 21 2.17 1.25 12.58
CA ARG A 21 2.95 1.46 13.81
C ARG A 21 2.82 0.28 14.78
N LEU A 22 1.62 -0.29 14.93
CA LEU A 22 1.43 -1.46 15.77
C LEU A 22 2.17 -2.69 15.21
N ARG A 23 2.12 -2.88 13.89
CA ARG A 23 2.84 -3.97 13.21
C ARG A 23 4.37 -3.82 13.29
N GLU A 24 4.89 -2.60 13.25
CA GLU A 24 6.30 -2.29 13.49
C GLU A 24 6.72 -2.65 14.93
N LEU A 25 5.79 -2.59 15.88
CA LEU A 25 5.98 -3.06 17.27
C LEU A 25 5.80 -4.57 17.43
N ASN A 26 5.63 -5.33 16.35
CA ASN A 26 5.31 -6.76 16.34
C ASN A 26 4.00 -7.10 17.05
N VAL A 27 3.04 -6.20 17.04
CA VAL A 27 1.68 -6.40 17.57
C VAL A 27 0.69 -6.54 16.41
N TYR A 28 -0.07 -7.63 16.40
CA TYR A 28 -1.11 -7.83 15.40
C TYR A 28 -2.29 -6.89 15.64
N CYS A 29 -2.85 -6.34 14.58
CA CYS A 29 -4.02 -5.48 14.65
C CYS A 29 -4.92 -5.64 13.43
N GLU A 30 -6.18 -5.33 13.60
CA GLU A 30 -7.18 -5.27 12.54
C GLU A 30 -7.86 -3.90 12.52
N ILE A 31 -7.99 -3.31 11.33
CA ILE A 31 -8.76 -2.10 11.09
C ILE A 31 -10.14 -2.53 10.63
N VAL A 32 -11.16 -2.10 11.34
CA VAL A 32 -12.55 -2.41 11.01
C VAL A 32 -13.38 -1.12 10.99
N PRO A 33 -14.45 -1.05 10.19
CA PRO A 33 -15.37 0.09 10.24
C PRO A 33 -15.84 0.35 11.68
N TYR A 34 -16.04 1.62 12.03
CA TYR A 34 -16.41 2.06 13.40
C TYR A 34 -17.56 1.28 14.04
N ASN A 35 -18.49 0.72 13.23
CA ASN A 35 -19.69 -0.01 13.65
C ASN A 35 -19.57 -1.54 13.51
N LYS A 36 -18.35 -2.07 13.28
CA LYS A 36 -18.09 -3.51 13.04
C LYS A 36 -17.12 -4.10 14.06
N PHE A 37 -17.24 -3.67 15.32
CA PHE A 37 -16.45 -4.29 16.39
C PHE A 37 -16.77 -5.78 16.52
N PRO A 38 -15.77 -6.67 16.62
CA PRO A 38 -15.96 -8.13 16.68
C PRO A 38 -16.32 -8.56 18.12
N TYR A 39 -17.56 -8.36 18.53
CA TYR A 39 -18.03 -8.77 19.85
C TYR A 39 -17.87 -10.27 20.08
N GLY A 40 -17.35 -10.64 21.25
CA GLY A 40 -17.14 -12.05 21.63
C GLY A 40 -15.84 -12.67 21.15
N ASP A 41 -14.99 -11.93 20.44
CA ASP A 41 -13.66 -12.39 20.07
C ASP A 41 -12.68 -12.24 21.23
N GLU A 42 -12.32 -13.38 21.86
CA GLU A 42 -11.44 -13.44 23.03
C GLU A 42 -9.97 -13.06 22.72
N SER A 43 -9.60 -12.99 21.44
CA SER A 43 -8.26 -12.58 21.04
C SER A 43 -8.02 -11.06 21.11
N VAL A 44 -9.09 -10.26 21.24
CA VAL A 44 -9.03 -8.80 21.35
C VAL A 44 -8.47 -8.40 22.70
N LYS A 45 -7.40 -7.61 22.71
CA LYS A 45 -6.71 -7.10 23.91
C LYS A 45 -6.97 -5.62 24.19
N GLY A 46 -7.32 -4.84 23.17
CA GLY A 46 -7.57 -3.41 23.31
C GLY A 46 -8.16 -2.80 22.05
N VAL A 47 -8.58 -1.55 22.16
CA VAL A 47 -9.29 -0.83 21.08
C VAL A 47 -8.67 0.55 20.88
N ILE A 48 -8.44 0.92 19.62
CA ILE A 48 -8.04 2.28 19.24
C ILE A 48 -9.16 2.90 18.40
N LEU A 49 -9.58 4.11 18.76
CA LEU A 49 -10.52 4.91 17.97
C LEU A 49 -9.70 5.88 17.12
N SER A 50 -9.84 5.82 15.81
CA SER A 50 -9.05 6.65 14.89
C SER A 50 -9.51 8.10 14.84
N GLY A 51 -8.82 8.93 14.07
CA GLY A 51 -9.30 10.23 13.64
C GLY A 51 -10.48 10.15 12.67
N SER A 52 -11.05 11.31 12.33
CA SER A 52 -12.14 11.44 11.36
C SER A 52 -12.04 12.77 10.61
N PRO A 53 -12.52 12.88 9.36
CA PRO A 53 -12.70 14.17 8.69
C PRO A 53 -13.90 14.97 9.19
N PHE A 54 -14.75 14.37 10.05
CA PHE A 54 -15.98 15.01 10.57
C PHE A 54 -15.76 15.66 11.93
N SER A 55 -16.61 16.66 12.27
CA SER A 55 -16.79 17.13 13.63
C SER A 55 -17.72 16.22 14.42
N VAL A 56 -17.56 16.12 15.73
CA VAL A 56 -18.49 15.36 16.61
C VAL A 56 -19.92 15.90 16.57
N TYR A 57 -20.11 17.14 16.10
CA TYR A 57 -21.40 17.81 15.93
C TYR A 57 -22.06 17.56 14.58
N ASP A 58 -21.34 17.05 13.60
CA ASP A 58 -21.88 16.83 12.27
C ASP A 58 -23.00 15.77 12.32
N LYS A 59 -24.06 16.00 11.58
CA LYS A 59 -25.15 15.01 11.44
C LYS A 59 -24.69 13.70 10.82
N SER A 60 -23.70 13.79 9.97
CA SER A 60 -23.04 12.66 9.30
C SER A 60 -21.87 12.07 10.10
N ALA A 61 -21.58 12.60 11.30
CA ALA A 61 -20.49 12.11 12.14
C ALA A 61 -20.71 10.63 12.51
N PHE A 62 -19.65 9.86 12.43
CA PHE A 62 -19.66 8.47 12.82
C PHE A 62 -19.70 8.34 14.34
N LYS A 63 -20.72 7.68 14.86
CA LYS A 63 -20.93 7.44 16.29
C LYS A 63 -20.93 5.95 16.57
N VAL A 64 -20.21 5.53 17.59
CA VAL A 64 -20.14 4.14 18.02
C VAL A 64 -20.71 4.01 19.44
N ASP A 65 -21.44 2.94 19.68
CA ASP A 65 -21.84 2.58 21.05
C ASP A 65 -20.67 1.87 21.73
N LEU A 66 -20.06 2.53 22.70
CA LEU A 66 -18.96 1.99 23.49
C LEU A 66 -19.41 1.12 24.66
N SER A 67 -20.71 0.97 24.95
CA SER A 67 -21.22 0.24 26.12
C SER A 67 -20.77 -1.22 26.16
N GLY A 68 -20.62 -1.85 24.99
CA GLY A 68 -20.13 -3.21 24.85
C GLY A 68 -18.61 -3.37 24.88
N ILE A 69 -17.86 -2.26 24.87
CA ILE A 69 -16.39 -2.20 24.78
C ILE A 69 -15.80 -1.66 26.07
N ARG A 70 -16.35 -0.55 26.58
CA ARG A 70 -15.93 0.15 27.78
C ARG A 70 -15.99 -0.77 29.01
N GLY A 71 -14.93 -0.73 29.82
CA GLY A 71 -14.78 -1.58 30.99
C GLY A 71 -14.43 -3.05 30.70
N LYS A 72 -14.41 -3.45 29.42
CA LYS A 72 -13.95 -4.78 29.00
C LYS A 72 -12.59 -4.75 28.36
N TYR A 73 -12.28 -3.68 27.64
CA TYR A 73 -11.03 -3.50 26.92
C TYR A 73 -10.44 -2.13 27.19
N PRO A 74 -9.12 -2.00 27.30
CA PRO A 74 -8.45 -0.70 27.25
C PRO A 74 -8.77 0.04 25.95
N ILE A 75 -8.99 1.36 26.03
CA ILE A 75 -9.37 2.20 24.89
C ILE A 75 -8.42 3.39 24.77
N LEU A 76 -7.91 3.64 23.55
CA LEU A 76 -7.17 4.84 23.19
C LEU A 76 -7.93 5.58 22.06
N GLY A 77 -8.38 6.81 22.35
CA GLY A 77 -8.92 7.71 21.32
C GLY A 77 -7.82 8.60 20.75
N ILE A 78 -7.73 8.68 19.42
CA ILE A 78 -6.77 9.54 18.69
C ILE A 78 -7.56 10.61 17.95
N CYS A 79 -7.23 11.89 18.14
CA CYS A 79 -7.82 13.06 17.49
C CYS A 79 -9.36 13.05 17.63
N TYR A 80 -10.11 12.71 16.57
CA TYR A 80 -11.56 12.55 16.62
C TYR A 80 -12.00 11.52 17.67
N GLY A 81 -11.31 10.40 17.80
CA GLY A 81 -11.61 9.38 18.82
C GLY A 81 -11.53 9.95 20.24
N ALA A 82 -10.54 10.82 20.52
CA ALA A 82 -10.46 11.52 21.80
C ALA A 82 -11.60 12.55 21.97
N GLN A 83 -11.91 13.31 20.94
CA GLN A 83 -13.04 14.24 20.95
C GLN A 83 -14.36 13.52 21.19
N PHE A 84 -14.58 12.39 20.50
CA PHE A 84 -15.77 11.57 20.64
C PHE A 84 -15.95 11.02 22.07
N ILE A 85 -14.88 10.48 22.66
CA ILE A 85 -14.91 10.01 24.07
C ILE A 85 -15.27 11.16 25.00
N SER A 86 -14.61 12.31 24.90
CA SER A 86 -14.88 13.48 25.74
C SER A 86 -16.31 13.97 25.59
N TYR A 87 -16.75 14.19 24.35
CA TYR A 87 -18.10 14.69 24.03
C TYR A 87 -19.21 13.74 24.52
N SER A 88 -19.05 12.43 24.29
CA SER A 88 -20.03 11.43 24.71
C SER A 88 -20.18 11.30 26.24
N ASN A 89 -19.22 11.80 26.99
CA ASN A 89 -19.24 11.83 28.44
C ASN A 89 -19.57 13.22 29.04
N GLY A 90 -20.02 14.18 28.20
CA GLY A 90 -20.41 15.52 28.64
C GLY A 90 -19.32 16.57 28.63
N GLY A 91 -18.17 16.24 28.05
CA GLY A 91 -17.11 17.22 27.75
C GLY A 91 -17.52 18.17 26.62
N ARG A 92 -16.74 19.22 26.41
CA ARG A 92 -16.98 20.24 25.38
C ARG A 92 -15.89 20.19 24.33
N VAL A 93 -16.31 20.11 23.07
CA VAL A 93 -15.47 20.22 21.88
C VAL A 93 -15.94 21.43 21.11
N GLU A 94 -15.05 22.29 20.67
CA GLU A 94 -15.42 23.54 20.00
C GLU A 94 -14.49 23.74 18.77
N PRO A 95 -14.99 24.43 17.74
CA PRO A 95 -14.12 24.82 16.63
C PRO A 95 -12.94 25.61 17.17
N ALA A 96 -11.73 25.22 16.82
CA ALA A 96 -10.53 25.95 17.22
C ALA A 96 -10.55 27.35 16.59
N GLY A 97 -10.31 28.39 17.40
CA GLY A 97 -10.27 29.79 16.93
C GLY A 97 -9.19 30.02 15.86
N THR A 98 -8.15 29.23 15.87
CA THR A 98 -7.15 29.07 14.81
C THR A 98 -6.99 27.57 14.55
N ARG A 99 -7.06 27.16 13.28
CA ARG A 99 -6.82 25.76 12.91
C ARG A 99 -5.43 25.32 13.36
N GLU A 100 -5.36 24.21 14.08
CA GLU A 100 -4.11 23.65 14.58
C GLU A 100 -3.62 22.54 13.67
N TYR A 101 -2.81 22.94 12.69
CA TYR A 101 -2.16 22.02 11.78
C TYR A 101 -0.64 22.15 11.91
N GLY A 102 0.05 21.03 12.07
CA GLY A 102 1.50 20.99 12.05
C GLY A 102 2.15 20.57 13.38
N ARG A 103 3.37 20.99 13.56
CA ARG A 103 4.21 20.63 14.70
C ARG A 103 3.82 21.42 15.96
N ALA A 104 3.65 20.69 17.05
CA ALA A 104 3.49 21.25 18.40
C ALA A 104 4.43 20.48 19.35
N HIS A 105 4.69 21.04 20.53
CA HIS A 105 5.50 20.38 21.55
C HIS A 105 4.66 20.17 22.81
N LEU A 106 4.81 19.01 23.45
CA LEU A 106 4.19 18.77 24.75
C LEU A 106 4.95 19.58 25.80
N GLY A 107 4.38 20.75 26.14
CA GLY A 107 4.95 21.68 27.14
C GLY A 107 4.91 21.09 28.55
N SER A 108 3.85 20.36 28.89
CA SER A 108 3.76 19.55 30.12
C SER A 108 3.04 18.23 29.87
N PHE A 109 3.47 17.19 30.56
CA PHE A 109 2.76 15.91 30.62
C PHE A 109 3.06 15.18 31.95
N ASP A 110 2.15 14.30 32.35
CA ASP A 110 2.29 13.44 33.52
C ASP A 110 3.23 12.27 33.19
N SER A 111 4.51 12.38 33.57
CA SER A 111 5.54 11.36 33.31
C SER A 111 5.30 10.05 34.07
N GLU A 112 4.47 10.06 35.10
CA GLU A 112 4.08 8.84 35.85
C GLU A 112 2.92 8.09 35.15
N ASN A 113 2.24 8.75 34.22
CA ASN A 113 1.20 8.08 33.44
C ASN A 113 1.81 7.07 32.49
N VAL A 114 1.25 5.86 32.49
CA VAL A 114 1.76 4.75 31.67
C VAL A 114 1.92 5.13 30.20
N LEU A 115 1.02 5.94 29.63
CA LEU A 115 1.05 6.34 28.21
C LEU A 115 2.31 7.15 27.87
N PHE A 116 2.85 7.93 28.82
CA PHE A 116 4.01 8.80 28.60
C PHE A 116 5.32 8.23 29.20
N LYS A 117 5.32 6.98 29.63
CA LYS A 117 6.55 6.34 30.12
C LYS A 117 7.63 6.29 29.06
N GLY A 118 8.79 6.86 29.34
CA GLY A 118 9.93 6.91 28.41
C GLY A 118 9.81 7.98 27.30
N VAL A 119 8.79 8.80 27.34
CA VAL A 119 8.63 9.95 26.42
C VAL A 119 9.55 11.10 26.87
N ARG A 120 10.21 11.74 25.90
CA ARG A 120 11.16 12.83 26.15
C ARG A 120 10.41 14.12 26.53
N LYS A 121 11.01 14.89 27.42
CA LYS A 121 10.49 16.23 27.75
C LYS A 121 10.46 17.09 26.48
N ASN A 122 9.38 17.86 26.32
CA ASN A 122 9.17 18.77 25.17
C ASN A 122 9.20 18.05 23.81
N THR A 123 8.77 16.76 23.78
CA THR A 123 8.69 15.98 22.54
C THR A 123 7.77 16.65 21.54
N GLN A 124 8.14 16.57 20.25
CA GLN A 124 7.31 17.05 19.15
C GLN A 124 6.16 16.08 18.87
N VAL A 125 4.96 16.64 18.70
CA VAL A 125 3.76 15.93 18.28
C VAL A 125 3.12 16.60 17.07
N TRP A 126 2.36 15.86 16.29
CA TRP A 126 1.66 16.38 15.11
C TRP A 126 0.19 16.62 15.42
N MET A 127 -0.23 17.87 15.27
CA MET A 127 -1.62 18.29 15.36
C MET A 127 -2.25 18.37 13.96
N SER A 128 -3.50 17.92 13.83
CA SER A 128 -4.25 17.99 12.56
C SER A 128 -5.75 17.98 12.85
N HIS A 129 -6.26 19.06 13.44
CA HIS A 129 -7.66 19.15 13.82
C HIS A 129 -8.24 20.55 13.65
N GLY A 130 -9.52 20.61 13.25
CA GLY A 130 -10.31 21.84 13.18
C GLY A 130 -11.06 22.16 14.46
N ASP A 131 -11.37 21.13 15.27
CA ASP A 131 -12.06 21.21 16.56
C ASP A 131 -11.09 20.85 17.68
N THR A 132 -11.26 21.47 18.86
CA THR A 132 -10.41 21.21 20.03
C THR A 132 -11.27 20.90 21.26
N ILE A 133 -10.74 20.07 22.16
CA ILE A 133 -11.39 19.79 23.45
C ILE A 133 -11.13 20.97 24.37
N THR A 134 -12.20 21.69 24.74
CA THR A 134 -12.12 22.88 25.62
C THR A 134 -12.49 22.60 27.06
N ALA A 135 -13.24 21.51 27.31
CA ALA A 135 -13.55 21.05 28.66
C ALA A 135 -13.73 19.52 28.68
N ILE A 136 -13.31 18.89 29.76
CA ILE A 136 -13.51 17.48 30.04
C ILE A 136 -14.35 17.30 31.30
N PRO A 137 -15.07 16.17 31.47
CA PRO A 137 -15.82 15.85 32.69
C PRO A 137 -14.92 15.78 33.92
N ASP A 138 -15.52 15.95 35.12
CA ASP A 138 -14.80 15.95 36.41
C ASP A 138 -14.05 14.64 36.70
N ASN A 139 -14.52 13.54 36.17
CA ASN A 139 -13.87 12.23 36.28
C ASN A 139 -12.77 11.99 35.25
N PHE A 140 -12.40 12.99 34.45
CA PHE A 140 -11.28 12.92 33.53
C PHE A 140 -10.10 13.74 34.08
N LYS A 141 -8.88 13.20 33.92
CA LYS A 141 -7.64 13.86 34.33
C LYS A 141 -6.88 14.32 33.09
N ILE A 142 -6.53 15.61 32.99
CA ILE A 142 -5.59 16.10 31.98
C ILE A 142 -4.23 15.49 32.27
N ILE A 143 -3.62 14.87 31.28
CA ILE A 143 -2.30 14.22 31.38
C ILE A 143 -1.26 14.82 30.45
N ALA A 144 -1.63 15.67 29.50
CA ALA A 144 -0.69 16.46 28.70
C ALA A 144 -1.33 17.73 28.14
N SER A 145 -0.48 18.76 27.92
CA SER A 145 -0.84 20.02 27.27
C SER A 145 0.29 20.49 26.34
N THR A 146 -0.07 21.33 25.35
CA THR A 146 0.86 22.13 24.56
C THR A 146 0.68 23.60 24.89
N ASP A 147 1.51 24.47 24.33
CA ASP A 147 1.37 25.93 24.53
C ASP A 147 0.02 26.47 24.03
N LYS A 148 -0.62 25.79 23.08
CA LYS A 148 -1.87 26.21 22.46
C LYS A 148 -3.07 25.36 22.87
N VAL A 149 -2.87 24.07 23.17
CA VAL A 149 -3.91 23.12 23.50
C VAL A 149 -3.79 22.73 24.97
N ALA A 150 -4.67 23.26 25.80
CA ALA A 150 -4.69 22.97 27.23
C ALA A 150 -4.98 21.50 27.54
N ILE A 151 -5.77 20.83 26.70
CA ILE A 151 -6.16 19.41 26.85
C ILE A 151 -5.63 18.64 25.63
N ALA A 152 -4.31 18.44 25.58
CA ALA A 152 -3.67 17.65 24.52
C ALA A 152 -3.81 16.14 24.74
N ALA A 153 -3.91 15.71 26.00
CA ALA A 153 -4.25 14.34 26.33
C ALA A 153 -4.94 14.27 27.70
N TYR A 154 -5.78 13.25 27.88
CA TYR A 154 -6.47 12.97 29.13
C TYR A 154 -6.57 11.46 29.38
N GLN A 155 -6.85 11.09 30.63
CA GLN A 155 -7.21 9.76 31.08
C GLN A 155 -8.55 9.81 31.83
N VAL A 156 -9.41 8.83 31.62
CA VAL A 156 -10.63 8.65 32.40
C VAL A 156 -10.29 7.99 33.74
N SER A 157 -10.60 8.64 34.84
CA SER A 157 -10.25 8.17 36.19
C SER A 157 -11.00 6.86 36.52
N GLY A 158 -10.24 5.86 36.96
CA GLY A 158 -10.80 4.55 37.31
C GLY A 158 -11.07 3.63 36.09
N GLU A 159 -10.69 4.04 34.91
CA GLU A 159 -10.85 3.25 33.68
C GLU A 159 -9.54 3.21 32.87
N GLU A 160 -9.37 2.12 32.12
CA GLU A 160 -8.27 2.00 31.15
C GLU A 160 -8.63 2.68 29.83
N MET A 161 -8.87 4.00 29.89
CA MET A 161 -9.31 4.79 28.75
C MET A 161 -8.55 6.11 28.67
N TRP A 162 -7.97 6.36 27.52
CA TRP A 162 -7.16 7.56 27.21
C TRP A 162 -7.63 8.25 25.95
N GLY A 163 -7.40 9.53 25.87
CA GLY A 163 -7.58 10.32 24.66
C GLY A 163 -6.37 11.22 24.41
N VAL A 164 -5.89 11.25 23.16
CA VAL A 164 -4.84 12.15 22.68
C VAL A 164 -5.37 12.95 21.51
N GLN A 165 -5.20 14.29 21.55
CA GLN A 165 -5.69 15.18 20.51
C GLN A 165 -4.76 15.19 19.29
N PHE A 166 -3.50 14.85 19.47
CA PHE A 166 -2.47 14.74 18.43
C PHE A 166 -2.45 13.33 17.80
N HIS A 167 -1.67 13.19 16.74
CA HIS A 167 -1.50 11.96 15.98
C HIS A 167 -0.17 11.26 16.32
N PRO A 168 -0.14 10.29 17.24
CA PRO A 168 1.08 9.57 17.60
C PRO A 168 1.58 8.66 16.47
N GLU A 169 0.70 8.29 15.53
CA GLU A 169 1.00 7.37 14.43
C GLU A 169 1.82 8.01 13.31
N VAL A 170 1.83 9.33 13.17
CA VAL A 170 2.54 9.99 12.09
C VAL A 170 4.02 10.21 12.43
N PHE A 171 4.87 10.19 11.40
CA PHE A 171 6.32 10.32 11.54
C PHE A 171 6.77 11.59 12.29
N HIS A 172 6.00 12.67 12.18
CA HIS A 172 6.32 13.96 12.83
C HIS A 172 6.07 13.96 14.36
N SER A 173 5.42 12.93 14.91
CA SER A 173 5.31 12.71 16.35
C SER A 173 6.51 11.86 16.80
N GLU A 174 7.57 12.54 17.27
CA GLU A 174 8.87 11.90 17.50
C GLU A 174 8.83 10.70 18.47
N ASP A 175 8.10 10.80 19.57
CA ASP A 175 7.92 9.72 20.53
C ASP A 175 6.54 9.03 20.40
N GLY A 176 5.85 9.23 19.27
CA GLY A 176 4.52 8.65 19.05
C GLY A 176 4.52 7.13 19.07
N THR A 177 5.55 6.50 18.50
CA THR A 177 5.73 5.03 18.54
C THR A 177 5.90 4.52 19.97
N GLN A 178 6.62 5.28 20.85
CA GLN A 178 6.75 4.92 22.25
C GLN A 178 5.40 4.99 22.99
N MET A 179 4.58 6.00 22.72
CA MET A 179 3.25 6.13 23.31
C MET A 179 2.32 4.98 22.86
N LEU A 180 2.33 4.65 21.58
CA LEU A 180 1.57 3.51 21.06
C LEU A 180 2.06 2.19 21.67
N ARG A 181 3.37 2.00 21.79
CA ARG A 181 3.94 0.82 22.48
C ARG A 181 3.45 0.72 23.92
N ASN A 182 3.52 1.82 24.67
CA ASN A 182 3.05 1.85 26.06
C ASN A 182 1.58 1.43 26.16
N PHE A 183 0.75 1.89 25.25
CA PHE A 183 -0.66 1.49 25.22
C PHE A 183 -0.81 0.01 24.86
N VAL A 184 -0.26 -0.47 23.76
CA VAL A 184 -0.56 -1.83 23.27
C VAL A 184 0.19 -2.92 24.05
N VAL A 185 1.38 -2.62 24.59
CA VAL A 185 2.20 -3.60 25.32
C VAL A 185 1.99 -3.46 26.83
N ASP A 186 2.17 -2.25 27.37
CA ASP A 186 2.18 -2.08 28.83
C ASP A 186 0.77 -2.00 29.43
N VAL A 187 -0.23 -1.47 28.68
CA VAL A 187 -1.65 -1.41 29.12
C VAL A 187 -2.42 -2.64 28.63
N CYS A 188 -2.45 -2.90 27.31
CA CYS A 188 -3.24 -4.00 26.75
C CYS A 188 -2.60 -5.39 26.98
N GLY A 189 -1.33 -5.45 27.37
CA GLY A 189 -0.62 -6.70 27.61
C GLY A 189 -0.37 -7.55 26.37
N CYS A 190 -0.32 -6.94 25.18
CA CYS A 190 -0.06 -7.67 23.95
C CYS A 190 1.35 -8.24 23.93
N SER A 191 1.49 -9.50 23.58
CA SER A 191 2.77 -10.10 23.22
C SER A 191 3.25 -9.52 21.89
N GLN A 192 4.54 -9.18 21.82
CA GLN A 192 5.16 -8.70 20.58
C GLN A 192 5.62 -9.90 19.72
N SER A 193 4.68 -10.79 19.37
CA SER A 193 4.94 -12.08 18.72
C SER A 193 4.60 -12.10 17.23
N TRP A 194 4.07 -11.02 16.69
CA TRP A 194 3.79 -10.91 15.27
C TRP A 194 5.09 -10.88 14.47
N SER A 195 5.27 -11.84 13.57
CA SER A 195 6.42 -11.92 12.67
C SER A 195 6.02 -12.53 11.33
N ALA A 196 6.84 -12.31 10.29
CA ALA A 196 6.62 -12.93 8.99
C ALA A 196 6.66 -14.46 9.08
N ALA A 197 7.55 -15.03 9.89
CA ALA A 197 7.64 -16.48 10.10
C ALA A 197 6.38 -17.04 10.76
N SER A 198 5.91 -16.43 11.86
CA SER A 198 4.68 -16.86 12.53
C SER A 198 3.45 -16.74 11.62
N PHE A 199 3.40 -15.69 10.77
CA PHE A 199 2.35 -15.54 9.78
C PHE A 199 2.38 -16.68 8.74
N VAL A 200 3.56 -17.02 8.19
CA VAL A 200 3.69 -18.10 7.19
C VAL A 200 3.19 -19.41 7.76
N ASP A 201 3.64 -19.80 8.96
CA ASP A 201 3.27 -21.09 9.54
C ASP A 201 1.77 -21.17 9.84
N THR A 202 1.21 -20.10 10.43
CA THR A 202 -0.23 -20.05 10.74
C THR A 202 -1.07 -20.07 9.47
N THR A 203 -0.75 -19.21 8.49
CA THR A 203 -1.53 -19.11 7.26
C THR A 203 -1.44 -20.37 6.41
N VAL A 204 -0.27 -21.04 6.35
CA VAL A 204 -0.14 -22.33 5.66
C VAL A 204 -1.03 -23.39 6.31
N ALA A 205 -1.11 -23.44 7.64
CA ALA A 205 -1.99 -24.36 8.34
C ALA A 205 -3.47 -24.09 8.07
N GLU A 206 -3.89 -22.82 8.16
CA GLU A 206 -5.27 -22.38 7.87
C GLU A 206 -5.66 -22.67 6.42
N LEU A 207 -4.78 -22.37 5.46
CA LEU A 207 -5.02 -22.67 4.04
C LEU A 207 -5.16 -24.19 3.77
N LYS A 208 -4.35 -25.04 4.43
CA LYS A 208 -4.49 -26.49 4.33
C LYS A 208 -5.84 -26.98 4.83
N GLU A 209 -6.32 -26.44 5.94
CA GLU A 209 -7.62 -26.77 6.50
C GLU A 209 -8.76 -26.28 5.59
N GLN A 210 -8.68 -25.03 5.14
CA GLN A 210 -9.71 -24.38 4.32
C GLN A 210 -9.86 -25.00 2.94
N LEU A 211 -8.73 -25.25 2.26
CA LEU A 211 -8.70 -25.67 0.86
C LEU A 211 -8.71 -27.21 0.72
N GLY A 212 -8.17 -27.94 1.69
CA GLY A 212 -8.10 -29.40 1.66
C GLY A 212 -7.41 -29.93 0.40
N ASN A 213 -8.13 -30.76 -0.35
CA ASN A 213 -7.68 -31.32 -1.63
C ASN A 213 -8.28 -30.61 -2.85
N ASP A 214 -9.01 -29.51 -2.65
CA ASP A 214 -9.61 -28.75 -3.75
C ASP A 214 -8.54 -28.11 -4.64
N ARG A 215 -8.85 -27.94 -5.92
CA ARG A 215 -7.99 -27.19 -6.85
C ARG A 215 -8.25 -25.69 -6.75
N VAL A 216 -7.16 -24.94 -6.79
CA VAL A 216 -7.12 -23.48 -6.70
C VAL A 216 -6.52 -22.90 -7.98
N ILE A 217 -7.15 -21.88 -8.53
CA ILE A 217 -6.62 -21.07 -9.64
C ILE A 217 -6.16 -19.73 -9.08
N LEU A 218 -5.02 -19.24 -9.56
CA LEU A 218 -4.49 -17.94 -9.22
C LEU A 218 -4.04 -17.19 -10.49
N GLY A 219 -4.55 -15.97 -10.68
CA GLY A 219 -4.01 -15.05 -11.70
C GLY A 219 -2.71 -14.41 -11.22
N LEU A 220 -1.64 -14.60 -11.99
CA LEU A 220 -0.36 -13.94 -11.73
C LEU A 220 -0.27 -12.65 -12.54
N SER A 221 0.09 -11.55 -11.87
CA SER A 221 0.36 -10.26 -12.51
C SER A 221 1.86 -10.01 -12.74
N GLY A 222 2.72 -10.95 -12.32
CA GLY A 222 4.17 -10.72 -12.26
C GLY A 222 4.60 -9.79 -11.12
N GLY A 223 3.68 -9.25 -10.33
CA GLY A 223 3.94 -8.41 -9.17
C GLY A 223 4.30 -9.21 -7.92
N VAL A 224 4.87 -8.51 -6.93
CA VAL A 224 5.31 -9.12 -5.66
C VAL A 224 4.16 -9.84 -4.95
N ASP A 225 2.97 -9.23 -4.87
CA ASP A 225 1.86 -9.73 -4.08
C ASP A 225 1.32 -11.04 -4.63
N SER A 226 1.02 -11.10 -5.93
CA SER A 226 0.57 -12.33 -6.58
C SER A 226 1.62 -13.44 -6.51
N SER A 227 2.91 -13.10 -6.59
CA SER A 227 4.01 -14.05 -6.46
C SER A 227 4.12 -14.62 -5.05
N VAL A 228 4.02 -13.79 -4.01
CA VAL A 228 4.04 -14.24 -2.61
C VAL A 228 2.81 -15.10 -2.30
N ALA A 229 1.62 -14.70 -2.78
CA ALA A 229 0.40 -15.49 -2.66
C ALA A 229 0.55 -16.89 -3.32
N ALA A 230 1.17 -16.94 -4.52
CA ALA A 230 1.42 -18.19 -5.22
C ALA A 230 2.33 -19.13 -4.43
N VAL A 231 3.46 -18.62 -3.92
CA VAL A 231 4.43 -19.44 -3.16
C VAL A 231 3.82 -19.90 -1.83
N LEU A 232 3.07 -19.04 -1.14
CA LEU A 232 2.38 -19.39 0.11
C LEU A 232 1.33 -20.49 -0.11
N LEU A 233 0.50 -20.36 -1.14
CA LEU A 233 -0.48 -21.37 -1.54
C LEU A 233 0.20 -22.68 -1.98
N HIS A 234 1.28 -22.59 -2.76
CA HIS A 234 2.04 -23.77 -3.18
C HIS A 234 2.60 -24.52 -1.96
N ARG A 235 3.09 -23.81 -0.95
CA ARG A 235 3.55 -24.42 0.32
C ARG A 235 2.41 -25.11 1.08
N ALA A 236 1.18 -24.61 0.95
CA ALA A 236 0.00 -25.17 1.60
C ALA A 236 -0.56 -26.38 0.85
N ILE A 237 -0.80 -26.28 -0.46
CA ILE A 237 -1.57 -27.27 -1.25
C ILE A 237 -0.78 -27.88 -2.43
N GLY A 238 0.47 -27.50 -2.62
CA GLY A 238 1.36 -28.08 -3.63
C GLY A 238 0.78 -28.02 -5.05
N LYS A 239 0.69 -29.18 -5.71
CA LYS A 239 0.25 -29.30 -7.10
C LYS A 239 -1.24 -28.99 -7.35
N ASN A 240 -2.04 -28.82 -6.30
CA ASN A 240 -3.43 -28.41 -6.42
C ASN A 240 -3.58 -26.93 -6.77
N LEU A 241 -2.49 -26.15 -6.72
CA LEU A 241 -2.44 -24.78 -7.24
C LEU A 241 -2.10 -24.79 -8.72
N THR A 242 -2.91 -24.09 -9.54
CA THR A 242 -2.60 -23.76 -10.92
C THR A 242 -2.59 -22.25 -11.07
N CYS A 243 -1.47 -21.71 -11.51
CA CYS A 243 -1.31 -20.28 -11.76
C CYS A 243 -1.47 -19.98 -13.25
N ILE A 244 -2.08 -18.85 -13.60
CA ILE A 244 -2.22 -18.38 -14.99
C ILE A 244 -1.52 -17.04 -15.10
N PHE A 245 -0.55 -16.94 -16.01
CA PHE A 245 0.18 -15.70 -16.30
C PHE A 245 -0.04 -15.28 -17.76
N VAL A 246 -0.61 -14.10 -17.96
CA VAL A 246 -0.99 -13.60 -19.28
C VAL A 246 0.05 -12.60 -19.79
N ASP A 247 0.59 -12.85 -20.98
CA ASP A 247 1.34 -11.87 -21.76
C ASP A 247 0.36 -11.09 -22.64
N HIS A 248 0.09 -9.87 -22.25
CA HIS A 248 -0.73 -8.92 -23.02
C HIS A 248 0.07 -8.11 -24.03
N GLY A 249 1.36 -8.42 -24.24
CA GLY A 249 2.24 -7.71 -25.18
C GLY A 249 2.71 -6.32 -24.71
N LEU A 250 2.29 -5.87 -23.51
CA LEU A 250 2.61 -4.56 -22.93
C LEU A 250 3.50 -4.69 -21.69
N LEU A 251 4.10 -5.86 -21.48
CA LEU A 251 5.09 -6.12 -20.43
C LEU A 251 6.44 -5.46 -20.79
N ARG A 252 7.31 -5.35 -19.79
CA ARG A 252 8.71 -4.92 -20.02
C ARG A 252 9.44 -5.93 -20.91
N LYS A 253 10.55 -5.49 -21.48
CA LYS A 253 11.39 -6.35 -22.34
C LYS A 253 11.77 -7.65 -21.64
N ASN A 254 11.49 -8.77 -22.29
CA ASN A 254 11.73 -10.14 -21.80
C ASN A 254 11.04 -10.51 -20.48
N GLU A 255 10.13 -9.68 -19.97
CA GLU A 255 9.52 -9.90 -18.66
C GLU A 255 8.74 -11.21 -18.58
N PHE A 256 7.95 -11.53 -19.60
CA PHE A 256 7.19 -12.79 -19.64
C PHE A 256 8.13 -14.00 -19.49
N LYS A 257 9.20 -14.05 -20.26
CA LYS A 257 10.17 -15.17 -20.20
C LYS A 257 10.88 -15.26 -18.86
N ASN A 258 11.31 -14.11 -18.32
CA ASN A 258 12.03 -14.07 -17.05
C ASN A 258 11.14 -14.50 -15.89
N VAL A 259 9.90 -14.00 -15.86
CA VAL A 259 8.93 -14.33 -14.81
C VAL A 259 8.52 -15.80 -14.87
N MET A 260 8.27 -16.36 -16.06
CA MET A 260 8.00 -17.78 -16.23
C MET A 260 9.14 -18.65 -15.72
N HIS A 261 10.39 -18.29 -16.03
CA HIS A 261 11.58 -18.99 -15.54
C HIS A 261 11.69 -18.92 -14.01
N ASP A 262 11.50 -17.74 -13.41
CA ASP A 262 11.54 -17.56 -11.96
C ASP A 262 10.49 -18.43 -11.26
N TYR A 263 9.28 -18.50 -11.81
CA TYR A 263 8.21 -19.33 -11.25
C TYR A 263 8.47 -20.82 -11.39
N GLU A 264 9.07 -21.25 -12.49
CA GLU A 264 9.52 -22.63 -12.67
C GLU A 264 10.57 -23.01 -11.63
N CYS A 265 11.55 -22.13 -11.37
CA CYS A 265 12.55 -22.31 -10.32
C CYS A 265 11.94 -22.40 -8.91
N LEU A 266 10.80 -21.76 -8.67
CA LEU A 266 10.04 -21.86 -7.42
C LEU A 266 9.14 -23.11 -7.36
N GLY A 267 9.12 -23.95 -8.40
CA GLY A 267 8.31 -25.17 -8.46
C GLY A 267 6.82 -24.94 -8.68
N LEU A 268 6.41 -23.75 -9.10
CA LEU A 268 5.01 -23.41 -9.33
C LEU A 268 4.50 -24.03 -10.63
N ASN A 269 3.25 -24.49 -10.63
CA ASN A 269 2.54 -24.94 -11.84
C ASN A 269 1.92 -23.72 -12.52
N VAL A 270 2.56 -23.17 -13.56
CA VAL A 270 2.15 -21.94 -14.24
C VAL A 270 1.81 -22.20 -15.69
N ILE A 271 0.62 -21.78 -16.10
CA ILE A 271 0.19 -21.71 -17.49
C ILE A 271 0.49 -20.30 -18.00
N GLY A 272 1.46 -20.20 -18.91
CA GLY A 272 1.75 -18.94 -19.60
C GLY A 272 0.91 -18.81 -20.87
N VAL A 273 0.21 -17.69 -21.01
CA VAL A 273 -0.72 -17.43 -22.13
C VAL A 273 -0.24 -16.20 -22.89
N ASP A 274 0.19 -16.36 -24.14
CA ASP A 274 0.44 -15.23 -25.02
C ASP A 274 -0.87 -14.79 -25.69
N ALA A 275 -1.40 -13.65 -25.23
CA ALA A 275 -2.60 -13.02 -25.75
C ALA A 275 -2.30 -11.69 -26.45
N SER A 276 -1.04 -11.39 -26.72
CA SER A 276 -0.56 -10.09 -27.24
C SER A 276 -1.30 -9.63 -28.49
N GLU A 277 -1.63 -10.55 -29.41
CA GLU A 277 -2.38 -10.25 -30.64
C GLU A 277 -3.77 -9.66 -30.34
N LYS A 278 -4.50 -10.23 -29.37
CA LYS A 278 -5.83 -9.76 -28.98
C LYS A 278 -5.74 -8.33 -28.42
N PHE A 279 -4.82 -8.09 -27.49
CA PHE A 279 -4.67 -6.78 -26.85
C PHE A 279 -4.26 -5.69 -27.86
N PHE A 280 -3.33 -5.96 -28.74
CA PHE A 280 -2.96 -4.99 -29.78
C PHE A 280 -4.08 -4.68 -30.74
N LYS A 281 -4.90 -5.69 -31.10
CA LYS A 281 -6.06 -5.49 -31.98
C LYS A 281 -7.11 -4.63 -31.30
N ASP A 282 -7.44 -4.90 -30.05
CA ASP A 282 -8.52 -4.23 -29.33
C ASP A 282 -8.11 -2.81 -28.85
N LEU A 283 -6.80 -2.53 -28.78
CA LEU A 283 -6.23 -1.20 -28.49
C LEU A 283 -5.94 -0.37 -29.76
N GLU A 284 -6.19 -0.88 -30.96
CA GLU A 284 -5.90 -0.16 -32.19
C GLU A 284 -6.68 1.17 -32.27
N GLY A 285 -5.95 2.28 -32.43
CA GLY A 285 -6.53 3.63 -32.51
C GLY A 285 -7.06 4.21 -31.19
N VAL A 286 -6.91 3.51 -30.08
CA VAL A 286 -7.36 3.99 -28.76
C VAL A 286 -6.28 4.90 -28.18
N THR A 287 -6.65 6.16 -27.89
CA THR A 287 -5.73 7.20 -27.39
C THR A 287 -6.09 7.69 -25.99
N GLU A 288 -7.33 7.49 -25.54
CA GLU A 288 -7.82 7.99 -24.27
C GLU A 288 -7.42 7.03 -23.14
N PRO A 289 -6.74 7.53 -22.05
CA PRO A 289 -6.15 6.69 -21.01
C PRO A 289 -7.14 5.76 -20.30
N GLU A 290 -8.32 6.27 -19.96
CA GLU A 290 -9.31 5.47 -19.25
C GLU A 290 -9.93 4.37 -20.15
N GLN A 291 -10.04 4.62 -21.46
CA GLN A 291 -10.46 3.58 -22.40
C GLN A 291 -9.40 2.50 -22.55
N LYS A 292 -8.10 2.86 -22.63
CA LYS A 292 -7.01 1.88 -22.62
C LYS A 292 -7.11 0.96 -21.40
N ARG A 293 -7.28 1.55 -20.19
CA ARG A 293 -7.41 0.79 -18.94
C ARG A 293 -8.60 -0.17 -18.95
N LYS A 294 -9.77 0.28 -19.44
CA LYS A 294 -10.99 -0.55 -19.54
C LYS A 294 -10.83 -1.71 -20.50
N ILE A 295 -10.25 -1.46 -21.67
CA ILE A 295 -10.03 -2.50 -22.67
C ILE A 295 -9.05 -3.54 -22.11
N ILE A 296 -7.90 -3.12 -21.58
CA ILE A 296 -6.90 -4.02 -21.03
C ILE A 296 -7.48 -4.85 -19.88
N GLY A 297 -8.25 -4.22 -18.98
CA GLY A 297 -8.90 -4.92 -17.88
C GLY A 297 -9.92 -5.97 -18.35
N ARG A 298 -10.78 -5.62 -19.32
CA ARG A 298 -11.74 -6.53 -19.93
C ARG A 298 -11.03 -7.72 -20.59
N ASP A 299 -10.06 -7.43 -21.44
CA ASP A 299 -9.37 -8.46 -22.22
C ASP A 299 -8.59 -9.41 -21.34
N PHE A 300 -7.99 -8.89 -20.25
CA PHE A 300 -7.33 -9.72 -19.25
C PHE A 300 -8.32 -10.71 -18.59
N ILE A 301 -9.51 -10.21 -18.20
CA ILE A 301 -10.54 -11.06 -17.61
C ILE A 301 -11.00 -12.13 -18.61
N GLU A 302 -11.27 -11.76 -19.86
CA GLU A 302 -11.71 -12.71 -20.90
C GLU A 302 -10.67 -13.81 -21.15
N VAL A 303 -9.38 -13.46 -21.24
CA VAL A 303 -8.30 -14.43 -21.45
C VAL A 303 -8.12 -15.32 -20.23
N PHE A 304 -8.13 -14.73 -19.03
CA PHE A 304 -8.01 -15.47 -17.78
C PHE A 304 -9.17 -16.47 -17.61
N ASP A 305 -10.40 -16.02 -17.87
CA ASP A 305 -11.61 -16.83 -17.77
C ASP A 305 -11.59 -18.00 -18.73
N ALA A 306 -11.20 -17.77 -19.99
CA ALA A 306 -11.07 -18.82 -21.00
C ALA A 306 -10.05 -19.91 -20.60
N GLU A 307 -8.96 -19.53 -19.94
CA GLU A 307 -7.98 -20.50 -19.44
C GLU A 307 -8.46 -21.21 -18.16
N ALA A 308 -9.10 -20.46 -17.27
CA ALA A 308 -9.65 -21.00 -16.03
C ALA A 308 -10.73 -22.07 -16.28
N HIS A 309 -11.59 -21.89 -17.28
CA HIS A 309 -12.61 -22.86 -17.68
C HIS A 309 -12.05 -24.21 -18.17
N LYS A 310 -10.80 -24.24 -18.63
CA LYS A 310 -10.15 -25.51 -19.00
C LYS A 310 -9.81 -26.36 -17.77
N ILE A 311 -9.83 -25.78 -16.58
CA ILE A 311 -9.54 -26.42 -15.28
C ILE A 311 -10.88 -26.74 -14.60
N THR A 312 -11.56 -27.77 -15.10
CA THR A 312 -12.98 -28.08 -14.80
C THR A 312 -13.26 -28.48 -13.34
N ASP A 313 -12.24 -28.83 -12.56
CA ASP A 313 -12.35 -29.27 -11.17
C ASP A 313 -11.85 -28.21 -10.16
N ALA A 314 -11.58 -27.00 -10.62
CA ALA A 314 -11.25 -25.88 -9.73
C ALA A 314 -12.47 -25.44 -8.92
N ARG A 315 -12.24 -25.16 -7.64
CA ARG A 315 -13.29 -24.70 -6.71
C ARG A 315 -12.98 -23.36 -6.08
N TRP A 316 -11.73 -22.91 -6.18
CA TRP A 316 -11.27 -21.69 -5.55
C TRP A 316 -10.52 -20.80 -6.54
N LEU A 317 -10.81 -19.50 -6.45
CA LEU A 317 -10.02 -18.44 -7.06
C LEU A 317 -9.20 -17.77 -5.96
N ALA A 318 -7.89 -17.78 -6.11
CA ALA A 318 -7.01 -17.04 -5.22
C ALA A 318 -6.67 -15.67 -5.79
N GLN A 319 -6.53 -14.69 -4.92
CA GLN A 319 -6.14 -13.31 -5.26
C GLN A 319 -5.04 -12.82 -4.33
N GLY A 320 -4.15 -12.00 -4.86
CA GLY A 320 -3.07 -11.34 -4.11
C GLY A 320 -3.52 -10.03 -3.44
N THR A 321 -4.78 -9.92 -3.04
CA THR A 321 -5.33 -8.78 -2.31
C THR A 321 -4.55 -8.56 -1.02
N ILE A 322 -4.12 -7.33 -0.76
CA ILE A 322 -3.41 -6.94 0.45
C ILE A 322 -4.28 -6.03 1.34
N TYR A 323 -3.84 -5.78 2.56
CA TYR A 323 -4.64 -5.09 3.55
C TYR A 323 -5.11 -3.68 3.16
N PRO A 324 -4.28 -2.83 2.55
CA PRO A 324 -4.75 -1.53 2.03
C PRO A 324 -5.89 -1.65 1.02
N ASP A 325 -5.85 -2.62 0.10
CA ASP A 325 -6.90 -2.84 -0.90
C ASP A 325 -8.24 -3.20 -0.23
N ARG A 326 -8.16 -4.05 0.81
CA ARG A 326 -9.32 -4.45 1.60
C ARG A 326 -9.94 -3.26 2.37
N ILE A 327 -9.13 -2.43 3.00
CA ILE A 327 -9.59 -1.24 3.73
C ILE A 327 -10.26 -0.27 2.75
N GLU A 328 -9.68 -0.03 1.59
CA GLU A 328 -10.25 0.83 0.55
C GLU A 328 -11.60 0.29 0.01
N SER A 329 -11.74 -1.03 -0.12
CA SER A 329 -12.98 -1.66 -0.59
C SER A 329 -14.12 -1.63 0.46
N LEU A 330 -13.78 -1.60 1.75
CA LEU A 330 -14.72 -1.51 2.87
C LEU A 330 -15.19 -0.08 3.16
N ASN A 331 -14.95 0.86 2.28
CA ASN A 331 -15.11 2.29 2.50
C ASN A 331 -16.45 2.66 3.13
N ILE A 332 -16.37 3.38 4.24
CA ILE A 332 -17.46 3.78 5.16
C ILE A 332 -18.55 4.62 4.45
N THR A 333 -18.23 5.24 3.33
CA THR A 333 -19.14 6.13 2.58
C THR A 333 -19.96 5.43 1.49
N GLY A 334 -19.80 4.12 1.28
CA GLY A 334 -20.52 3.35 0.27
C GLY A 334 -20.19 3.70 -1.19
N LYS A 335 -19.18 4.53 -1.42
CA LYS A 335 -18.65 4.80 -2.76
C LYS A 335 -17.41 3.93 -2.97
N THR A 336 -17.52 2.92 -3.80
CA THR A 336 -16.38 2.11 -4.28
C THR A 336 -15.42 3.02 -5.04
N ILE A 337 -14.29 3.40 -4.44
CA ILE A 337 -13.35 4.35 -5.04
C ILE A 337 -12.38 3.66 -6.00
N LYS A 338 -12.19 2.34 -5.90
CA LYS A 338 -11.35 1.57 -6.83
C LYS A 338 -11.96 0.23 -7.20
N SER A 339 -12.46 0.14 -8.41
CA SER A 339 -12.85 -1.11 -9.07
C SER A 339 -11.66 -1.84 -9.74
N HIS A 340 -10.41 -1.33 -9.59
CA HIS A 340 -9.29 -1.71 -10.46
C HIS A 340 -8.38 -2.82 -9.91
N HIS A 341 -8.52 -3.19 -8.64
CA HIS A 341 -7.73 -4.28 -8.03
C HIS A 341 -8.53 -5.56 -7.81
N ASN A 342 -9.84 -5.49 -7.84
CA ASN A 342 -10.66 -6.68 -7.87
C ASN A 342 -10.82 -7.11 -9.33
N VAL A 343 -10.49 -8.34 -9.64
CA VAL A 343 -11.01 -9.08 -10.79
C VAL A 343 -12.52 -9.27 -10.53
N GLY A 344 -13.20 -8.16 -10.28
CA GLY A 344 -14.64 -8.06 -9.99
C GLY A 344 -15.50 -8.19 -11.23
N GLY A 345 -15.04 -8.92 -12.22
CA GLY A 345 -15.73 -9.22 -13.45
C GLY A 345 -15.64 -10.69 -13.82
N LEU A 346 -15.24 -11.57 -12.89
CA LEU A 346 -15.41 -12.99 -13.15
C LEU A 346 -16.90 -13.29 -13.27
N PRO A 347 -17.33 -13.97 -14.34
CA PRO A 347 -18.71 -14.32 -14.51
C PRO A 347 -19.23 -15.06 -13.29
N GLU A 348 -20.43 -14.72 -12.82
CA GLU A 348 -21.15 -15.43 -11.74
C GLU A 348 -21.30 -16.93 -12.04
N GLU A 349 -21.09 -17.32 -13.29
CA GLU A 349 -21.16 -18.68 -13.79
C GLU A 349 -20.06 -19.62 -13.26
N MET A 350 -18.90 -19.12 -12.81
CA MET A 350 -17.81 -20.02 -12.37
C MET A 350 -18.01 -20.61 -10.96
N ASN A 351 -18.91 -20.11 -10.13
CA ASN A 351 -19.15 -20.62 -8.75
C ASN A 351 -17.88 -20.86 -7.91
N LEU A 352 -16.78 -20.14 -8.20
CA LEU A 352 -15.53 -20.25 -7.46
C LEU A 352 -15.60 -19.50 -6.13
N ARG A 353 -15.10 -20.12 -5.08
CA ARG A 353 -14.93 -19.45 -3.78
C ARG A 353 -13.67 -18.60 -3.82
N LEU A 354 -13.69 -17.45 -3.16
CA LEU A 354 -12.54 -16.55 -3.07
C LEU A 354 -11.59 -16.98 -1.95
N CYS A 355 -10.27 -16.94 -2.24
CA CYS A 355 -9.18 -17.18 -1.28
C CYS A 355 -8.18 -16.02 -1.38
N GLU A 356 -7.98 -15.28 -0.28
CA GLU A 356 -7.12 -14.08 -0.22
C GLU A 356 -6.06 -14.23 0.89
N PRO A 357 -4.98 -14.97 0.65
CA PRO A 357 -4.02 -15.32 1.70
C PRO A 357 -3.26 -14.13 2.30
N LEU A 358 -3.20 -12.99 1.59
CA LEU A 358 -2.45 -11.80 2.00
C LEU A 358 -3.33 -10.66 2.51
N GLN A 359 -4.63 -10.84 2.63
CA GLN A 359 -5.62 -9.79 2.91
C GLN A 359 -5.40 -9.02 4.24
N TRP A 360 -4.53 -9.50 5.11
CA TRP A 360 -4.19 -8.90 6.39
C TRP A 360 -2.78 -8.30 6.44
N LEU A 361 -2.04 -8.32 5.34
CA LEU A 361 -0.67 -7.83 5.27
C LEU A 361 -0.57 -6.47 4.59
N PHE A 362 0.25 -5.59 5.17
CA PHE A 362 0.75 -4.42 4.48
C PHE A 362 1.82 -4.78 3.45
N LYS A 363 2.08 -3.90 2.50
CA LYS A 363 3.01 -4.15 1.38
C LYS A 363 4.43 -4.53 1.82
N ASP A 364 4.94 -3.89 2.86
CA ASP A 364 6.25 -4.19 3.44
C ASP A 364 6.26 -5.55 4.15
N GLU A 365 5.15 -5.94 4.78
CA GLU A 365 4.98 -7.26 5.38
C GLU A 365 4.94 -8.36 4.32
N VAL A 366 4.26 -8.14 3.19
CA VAL A 366 4.27 -9.07 2.05
C VAL A 366 5.70 -9.35 1.59
N ARG A 367 6.54 -8.32 1.49
CA ARG A 367 7.95 -8.49 1.12
C ARG A 367 8.74 -9.28 2.19
N ARG A 368 8.47 -9.05 3.48
CA ARG A 368 9.08 -9.85 4.57
C ARG A 368 8.66 -11.31 4.51
N VAL A 369 7.37 -11.57 4.27
CA VAL A 369 6.83 -12.93 4.06
C VAL A 369 7.46 -13.59 2.83
N GLY A 370 7.66 -12.87 1.72
CA GLY A 370 8.37 -13.37 0.55
C GLY A 370 9.80 -13.83 0.87
N ARG A 371 10.54 -13.07 1.69
CA ARG A 371 11.89 -13.47 2.16
C ARG A 371 11.85 -14.72 3.03
N GLU A 372 10.89 -14.80 3.96
CA GLU A 372 10.68 -15.96 4.82
C GLU A 372 10.33 -17.22 4.02
N LEU A 373 9.63 -17.07 2.92
CA LEU A 373 9.32 -18.15 1.98
C LEU A 373 10.52 -18.55 1.12
N GLY A 374 11.67 -17.86 1.21
CA GLY A 374 12.87 -18.13 0.44
C GLY A 374 12.82 -17.65 -1.00
N MET A 375 11.96 -16.70 -1.33
CA MET A 375 11.85 -16.14 -2.67
C MET A 375 13.10 -15.34 -3.06
N PRO A 376 13.51 -15.37 -4.33
CA PRO A 376 14.63 -14.57 -4.81
C PRO A 376 14.43 -13.07 -4.57
N GLU A 377 15.48 -12.37 -4.11
CA GLU A 377 15.39 -10.94 -3.75
C GLU A 377 14.96 -10.07 -4.93
N HIS A 378 15.37 -10.39 -6.16
CA HIS A 378 14.97 -9.65 -7.36
C HIS A 378 13.47 -9.69 -7.64
N LEU A 379 12.73 -10.72 -7.18
CA LEU A 379 11.27 -10.77 -7.24
C LEU A 379 10.63 -9.92 -6.14
N ILE A 380 11.22 -9.91 -4.95
CA ILE A 380 10.70 -9.22 -3.76
C ILE A 380 10.90 -7.71 -3.87
N THR A 381 12.03 -7.28 -4.43
CA THR A 381 12.41 -5.87 -4.53
C THR A 381 12.00 -5.21 -5.85
N ARG A 382 11.18 -5.89 -6.66
CA ARG A 382 10.66 -5.28 -7.89
C ARG A 382 9.92 -3.99 -7.61
N HIS A 383 10.19 -3.00 -8.47
CA HIS A 383 9.41 -1.77 -8.49
C HIS A 383 7.95 -2.08 -8.81
N PRO A 384 6.99 -1.35 -8.26
CA PRO A 384 5.61 -1.42 -8.72
C PRO A 384 5.54 -1.21 -10.24
N PHE A 385 4.71 -2.02 -10.90
CA PHE A 385 4.45 -1.89 -12.32
C PHE A 385 2.94 -1.88 -12.53
N PRO A 386 2.40 -0.92 -13.29
CA PRO A 386 0.96 -0.76 -13.41
C PRO A 386 0.32 -1.96 -14.13
N GLY A 387 -0.91 -2.32 -13.76
CA GLY A 387 -1.65 -3.41 -14.39
C GLY A 387 -1.79 -3.27 -15.93
N PRO A 388 -2.05 -2.07 -16.48
CA PRO A 388 -2.05 -1.86 -17.93
C PRO A 388 -0.66 -1.94 -18.60
N GLY A 389 0.40 -2.19 -17.84
CA GLY A 389 1.75 -2.32 -18.36
C GLY A 389 2.26 -1.03 -18.98
N LEU A 390 2.99 -1.16 -20.09
CA LEU A 390 3.55 -0.03 -20.84
C LEU A 390 2.49 0.82 -21.56
N ALA A 391 1.22 0.39 -21.62
CA ALA A 391 0.17 1.16 -22.27
C ALA A 391 -0.01 2.56 -21.70
N VAL A 392 0.11 2.71 -20.36
CA VAL A 392 -0.01 4.01 -19.67
C VAL A 392 1.29 4.83 -19.69
N ARG A 393 2.30 4.34 -20.39
CA ARG A 393 3.57 5.01 -20.65
C ARG A 393 3.81 5.32 -22.12
N ILE A 394 2.82 5.03 -22.98
CA ILE A 394 2.76 5.43 -24.38
C ILE A 394 1.62 6.42 -24.52
N LEU A 395 1.93 7.71 -24.57
CA LEU A 395 0.94 8.75 -24.75
C LEU A 395 0.39 8.71 -26.18
N GLY A 396 -0.94 8.61 -26.30
CA GLY A 396 -1.62 8.44 -27.58
C GLY A 396 -1.88 6.98 -27.95
N ASP A 397 -1.97 6.65 -29.23
CA ASP A 397 -2.25 5.30 -29.73
C ASP A 397 -1.11 4.32 -29.47
N ILE A 398 -1.45 3.05 -29.29
CA ILE A 398 -0.50 1.98 -29.02
C ILE A 398 -0.23 1.18 -30.31
N THR A 399 1.04 1.05 -30.66
CA THR A 399 1.48 0.17 -31.76
C THR A 399 2.62 -0.72 -31.29
N ARG A 400 2.82 -1.86 -31.97
CA ARG A 400 3.94 -2.78 -31.66
C ARG A 400 5.29 -2.08 -31.72
N GLU A 401 5.49 -1.21 -32.73
CA GLU A 401 6.70 -0.42 -32.89
C GLU A 401 6.96 0.48 -31.66
N LYS A 402 5.93 1.21 -31.22
CA LYS A 402 6.04 2.08 -30.05
C LYS A 402 6.33 1.30 -28.77
N VAL A 403 5.66 0.16 -28.60
CA VAL A 403 5.92 -0.72 -27.44
C VAL A 403 7.35 -1.23 -27.47
N GLN A 404 7.85 -1.71 -28.62
CA GLN A 404 9.22 -2.17 -28.75
C GLN A 404 10.24 -1.05 -28.47
N THR A 405 10.02 0.14 -29.04
CA THR A 405 10.87 1.32 -28.78
C THR A 405 10.93 1.64 -27.28
N LEU A 406 9.76 1.63 -26.62
CA LEU A 406 9.67 1.90 -25.18
C LEU A 406 10.32 0.79 -24.35
N GLN A 407 10.14 -0.48 -24.72
CA GLN A 407 10.78 -1.62 -24.05
C GLN A 407 12.31 -1.51 -24.09
N GLU A 408 12.90 -1.13 -25.24
CA GLU A 408 14.34 -0.94 -25.38
C GLU A 408 14.85 0.21 -24.50
N ALA A 409 14.16 1.36 -24.51
CA ALA A 409 14.53 2.51 -23.69
C ALA A 409 14.39 2.23 -22.18
N ASP A 410 13.29 1.61 -21.78
CA ASP A 410 13.02 1.24 -20.38
C ASP A 410 14.03 0.21 -19.84
N ASP A 411 14.40 -0.78 -20.66
CA ASP A 411 15.42 -1.78 -20.31
C ASP A 411 16.79 -1.15 -20.06
N ILE A 412 17.21 -0.19 -20.90
CA ILE A 412 18.45 0.56 -20.69
C ILE A 412 18.41 1.32 -19.38
N PHE A 413 17.32 2.04 -19.11
CA PHE A 413 17.18 2.83 -17.88
C PHE A 413 17.18 1.97 -16.63
N ILE A 414 16.38 0.91 -16.59
CA ILE A 414 16.27 0.01 -15.44
C ILE A 414 17.58 -0.74 -15.16
N ARG A 415 18.26 -1.24 -16.19
CA ARG A 415 19.58 -1.87 -16.02
C ARG A 415 20.61 -0.87 -15.51
N SER A 416 20.64 0.32 -16.07
CA SER A 416 21.56 1.37 -15.61
C SER A 416 21.35 1.71 -14.14
N LEU A 417 20.08 1.77 -13.65
CA LEU A 417 19.77 1.97 -12.23
C LEU A 417 20.30 0.83 -11.34
N ARG A 418 20.22 -0.42 -11.80
CA ARG A 418 20.74 -1.60 -11.08
C ARG A 418 22.26 -1.64 -11.02
N ASP A 419 22.90 -1.24 -12.09
CA ASP A 419 24.37 -1.29 -12.24
C ASP A 419 25.06 -0.12 -11.53
N TRP A 420 24.39 1.02 -11.34
CA TRP A 420 24.96 2.20 -10.72
C TRP A 420 25.01 2.08 -9.20
N LYS A 421 26.22 1.91 -8.66
CA LYS A 421 26.45 1.74 -7.23
C LYS A 421 26.47 3.08 -6.51
N VAL A 422 25.84 3.07 -5.33
CA VAL A 422 25.74 4.21 -4.40
C VAL A 422 25.84 3.70 -2.96
N GLN A 423 25.95 4.60 -2.01
CA GLN A 423 25.81 4.27 -0.59
C GLN A 423 24.40 4.60 -0.10
N ASP A 424 23.85 3.74 0.75
CA ASP A 424 22.61 4.02 1.46
C ASP A 424 22.85 4.96 2.68
N ALA A 425 21.80 5.27 3.43
CA ALA A 425 21.86 6.14 4.61
C ALA A 425 22.77 5.58 5.72
N ASP A 426 22.96 4.27 5.75
CA ASP A 426 23.79 3.56 6.73
C ASP A 426 25.25 3.35 6.23
N GLY A 427 25.56 3.83 5.02
CA GLY A 427 26.89 3.72 4.39
C GLY A 427 27.16 2.38 3.71
N ASN A 428 26.14 1.52 3.53
CA ASN A 428 26.30 0.25 2.82
C ASN A 428 26.21 0.46 1.30
N GLU A 429 26.98 -0.34 0.54
CA GLU A 429 26.85 -0.32 -0.92
C GLU A 429 25.49 -0.86 -1.35
N THR A 430 24.81 -0.09 -2.17
CA THR A 430 23.54 -0.45 -2.81
C THR A 430 23.52 0.06 -4.26
N SER A 431 22.39 -0.02 -4.95
CA SER A 431 22.22 0.56 -6.29
C SER A 431 21.15 1.65 -6.29
N LEU A 432 21.19 2.54 -7.29
CA LEU A 432 20.14 3.53 -7.50
C LEU A 432 18.76 2.87 -7.64
N TYR A 433 18.68 1.65 -8.17
CA TYR A 433 17.43 0.90 -8.27
C TYR A 433 16.75 0.71 -6.91
N HIS A 434 17.50 0.43 -5.86
CA HIS A 434 16.96 0.23 -4.52
C HIS A 434 16.65 1.54 -3.77
N GLN A 435 17.22 2.66 -4.22
CA GLN A 435 16.92 3.97 -3.63
C GLN A 435 15.66 4.63 -4.19
N VAL A 436 15.16 4.17 -5.35
CA VAL A 436 13.92 4.68 -5.93
C VAL A 436 12.77 3.70 -5.72
N TRP A 437 11.58 4.25 -5.49
CA TRP A 437 10.38 3.44 -5.27
C TRP A 437 9.83 2.86 -6.58
N GLN A 438 9.84 3.68 -7.65
CA GLN A 438 9.44 3.27 -9.00
C GLN A 438 10.23 4.07 -10.04
N ALA A 439 10.58 3.39 -11.13
CA ALA A 439 11.20 4.02 -12.28
C ALA A 439 10.66 3.45 -13.59
N GLY A 440 10.70 4.26 -14.64
CA GLY A 440 10.31 3.86 -15.98
C GLY A 440 10.55 4.96 -17.01
N VAL A 441 10.35 4.61 -18.26
CA VAL A 441 10.43 5.52 -19.40
C VAL A 441 9.03 5.73 -19.96
N ILE A 442 8.74 6.94 -20.39
CA ILE A 442 7.49 7.35 -21.04
C ILE A 442 7.80 7.74 -22.48
N LEU A 443 7.06 7.18 -23.44
CA LEU A 443 7.15 7.57 -24.84
C LEU A 443 6.22 8.74 -25.12
N LEU A 444 6.81 9.88 -25.49
CA LEU A 444 6.07 11.11 -25.74
C LEU A 444 5.49 11.13 -27.17
N PRO A 445 4.32 11.74 -27.38
CA PRO A 445 3.66 11.80 -28.69
C PRO A 445 4.25 12.90 -29.60
N VAL A 446 5.48 13.33 -29.34
CA VAL A 446 6.13 14.41 -30.06
C VAL A 446 7.38 13.91 -30.76
N GLN A 447 7.62 14.44 -31.96
CA GLN A 447 8.88 14.28 -32.68
C GLN A 447 9.72 15.54 -32.53
N SER A 448 11.02 15.36 -32.32
CA SER A 448 11.96 16.44 -32.20
C SER A 448 13.00 16.39 -33.34
N VAL A 449 13.49 17.56 -33.69
CA VAL A 449 14.62 17.68 -34.64
C VAL A 449 15.89 17.22 -33.94
N GLY A 450 16.62 16.31 -34.56
CA GLY A 450 17.94 15.88 -34.16
C GLY A 450 18.93 16.03 -35.32
N VAL A 451 20.20 15.95 -35.00
CA VAL A 451 21.29 15.86 -35.97
C VAL A 451 22.07 14.61 -35.64
N MET A 452 22.04 13.62 -36.51
CA MET A 452 22.83 12.39 -36.39
C MET A 452 23.76 12.27 -37.60
N GLY A 453 25.07 12.37 -37.35
CA GLY A 453 26.03 12.59 -38.40
C GLY A 453 25.80 13.96 -39.06
N ASP A 454 25.75 14.00 -40.38
CA ASP A 454 25.53 15.23 -41.15
C ASP A 454 24.07 15.43 -41.59
N GLU A 455 23.15 14.57 -41.13
CA GLU A 455 21.73 14.59 -41.51
C GLU A 455 20.80 15.03 -40.37
N ARG A 456 19.74 15.75 -40.75
CA ARG A 456 18.63 16.06 -39.80
C ARG A 456 17.74 14.85 -39.66
N THR A 457 17.43 14.50 -38.40
CA THR A 457 16.47 13.44 -38.05
C THR A 457 15.25 14.03 -37.39
N TYR A 458 14.09 13.35 -37.55
CA TYR A 458 12.83 13.67 -36.88
C TYR A 458 12.37 12.42 -36.16
N GLU A 459 12.72 12.32 -34.89
CA GLU A 459 12.47 11.14 -34.10
C GLU A 459 11.76 11.51 -32.76
N ARG A 460 11.29 10.51 -32.05
CA ARG A 460 10.50 10.69 -30.84
C ARG A 460 11.37 11.15 -29.65
N ALA A 461 10.73 11.82 -28.72
CA ALA A 461 11.29 12.09 -27.41
C ALA A 461 10.76 11.09 -26.37
N VAL A 462 11.58 10.79 -25.38
CA VAL A 462 11.21 10.01 -24.19
C VAL A 462 11.45 10.81 -22.92
N ALA A 463 10.62 10.57 -21.90
CA ALA A 463 10.83 11.09 -20.56
C ALA A 463 11.22 9.97 -19.61
N LEU A 464 12.32 10.15 -18.88
CA LEU A 464 12.66 9.30 -17.74
C LEU A 464 11.85 9.76 -16.54
N ARG A 465 11.28 8.84 -15.81
CA ARG A 465 10.57 9.08 -14.55
C ARG A 465 11.12 8.16 -13.48
N ALA A 466 11.61 8.73 -12.38
CA ALA A 466 11.96 8.00 -11.17
C ALA A 466 11.46 8.76 -9.96
N VAL A 467 10.81 8.05 -9.03
CA VAL A 467 10.20 8.66 -7.85
C VAL A 467 10.60 7.94 -6.58
N THR A 468 10.65 8.69 -5.49
CA THR A 468 10.74 8.20 -4.12
C THR A 468 9.38 8.34 -3.46
N SER A 469 8.97 7.34 -2.69
CA SER A 469 7.71 7.32 -1.95
C SER A 469 7.77 6.29 -0.84
N THR A 470 6.95 6.44 0.18
CA THR A 470 6.74 5.43 1.24
C THR A 470 5.43 4.68 1.07
N ASP A 471 4.41 5.33 0.53
CA ASP A 471 3.02 4.84 0.53
C ASP A 471 2.29 4.98 -0.82
N ALA A 472 2.93 5.53 -1.84
CA ALA A 472 2.37 5.89 -3.13
C ALA A 472 1.29 7.01 -3.11
N MET A 473 0.89 7.48 -1.94
CA MET A 473 -0.07 8.60 -1.82
C MET A 473 0.61 9.93 -2.14
N THR A 474 1.82 10.10 -1.62
CA THR A 474 2.72 11.21 -1.95
C THR A 474 4.00 10.65 -2.56
N ALA A 475 4.57 11.35 -3.52
CA ALA A 475 5.84 10.98 -4.13
C ALA A 475 6.62 12.23 -4.53
N ASP A 476 7.93 12.14 -4.40
CA ASP A 476 8.83 13.15 -4.93
C ASP A 476 9.66 12.55 -6.07
N TRP A 477 10.15 13.38 -6.98
CA TRP A 477 11.06 12.92 -8.01
C TRP A 477 12.42 12.54 -7.41
N ALA A 478 13.03 11.48 -7.90
CA ALA A 478 14.32 11.02 -7.39
C ALA A 478 15.47 11.92 -7.88
N HIS A 479 16.32 12.37 -6.98
CA HIS A 479 17.51 13.18 -7.30
C HIS A 479 18.64 12.29 -7.83
N LEU A 480 18.50 11.83 -9.08
CA LEU A 480 19.52 11.02 -9.73
C LEU A 480 20.76 11.85 -10.09
N PRO A 481 21.99 11.29 -10.01
CA PRO A 481 23.22 12.00 -10.39
C PRO A 481 23.16 12.47 -11.85
N TYR A 482 23.63 13.70 -12.13
CA TYR A 482 23.65 14.23 -13.50
C TYR A 482 24.50 13.38 -14.45
N GLU A 483 25.60 12.82 -13.97
CA GLU A 483 26.46 11.91 -14.73
C GLU A 483 25.69 10.62 -15.13
N PHE A 484 24.89 10.09 -14.22
CA PHE A 484 24.02 8.96 -14.50
C PHE A 484 22.99 9.30 -15.58
N LEU A 485 22.29 10.44 -15.44
CA LEU A 485 21.30 10.90 -16.42
C LEU A 485 21.93 11.12 -17.79
N GLY A 486 23.12 11.74 -17.84
CA GLY A 486 23.88 11.95 -19.07
C GLY A 486 24.26 10.63 -19.75
N LYS A 487 24.74 9.64 -18.98
CA LYS A 487 25.07 8.31 -19.49
C LYS A 487 23.83 7.60 -20.05
N VAL A 488 22.72 7.58 -19.30
CA VAL A 488 21.47 6.94 -19.75
C VAL A 488 20.92 7.59 -21.01
N SER A 489 20.92 8.91 -21.06
CA SER A 489 20.51 9.66 -22.26
C SER A 489 21.33 9.26 -23.49
N ASN A 490 22.65 9.22 -23.37
CA ASN A 490 23.53 8.80 -24.45
C ASN A 490 23.29 7.34 -24.87
N ASP A 491 23.13 6.45 -23.90
CA ASP A 491 22.88 5.03 -24.19
C ASP A 491 21.54 4.82 -24.92
N ILE A 492 20.46 5.53 -24.53
CA ILE A 492 19.15 5.46 -25.19
C ILE A 492 19.24 5.99 -26.61
N ILE A 493 19.77 7.21 -26.80
CA ILE A 493 19.85 7.84 -28.13
C ILE A 493 20.70 7.00 -29.11
N ASN A 494 21.78 6.39 -28.65
CA ASN A 494 22.66 5.61 -29.50
C ASN A 494 22.17 4.18 -29.80
N LYS A 495 21.35 3.60 -28.94
CA LYS A 495 20.95 2.17 -29.00
C LYS A 495 19.48 1.95 -29.39
N VAL A 496 18.63 2.94 -29.18
CA VAL A 496 17.18 2.83 -29.44
C VAL A 496 16.83 3.61 -30.71
N LYS A 497 16.46 2.89 -31.76
CA LYS A 497 16.03 3.51 -33.03
C LYS A 497 14.74 4.28 -32.83
N GLY A 498 14.65 5.47 -33.43
CA GLY A 498 13.46 6.31 -33.38
C GLY A 498 13.35 7.20 -32.14
N VAL A 499 14.43 7.32 -31.35
CA VAL A 499 14.53 8.23 -30.21
C VAL A 499 15.78 9.11 -30.36
N ASN A 500 15.60 10.42 -30.41
CA ASN A 500 16.70 11.39 -30.48
C ASN A 500 16.71 12.40 -29.32
N ARG A 501 15.82 12.28 -28.37
CA ARG A 501 15.74 13.18 -27.22
C ARG A 501 15.28 12.47 -25.95
N VAL A 502 16.00 12.74 -24.86
CA VAL A 502 15.67 12.25 -23.51
C VAL A 502 15.47 13.44 -22.59
N THR A 503 14.39 13.42 -21.81
CA THR A 503 14.08 14.39 -20.75
C THR A 503 13.97 13.66 -19.40
N TYR A 504 13.98 14.41 -18.30
CA TYR A 504 13.75 13.88 -16.96
C TYR A 504 12.58 14.62 -16.30
N ASP A 505 11.56 13.88 -15.84
CA ASP A 505 10.39 14.45 -15.17
C ASP A 505 10.68 14.69 -13.69
N ILE A 506 10.68 15.98 -13.31
CA ILE A 506 10.95 16.48 -11.96
C ILE A 506 9.69 16.89 -11.20
N SER A 507 8.53 16.34 -11.54
CA SER A 507 7.25 16.69 -10.93
C SER A 507 6.97 15.83 -9.70
N SER A 508 6.50 16.45 -8.61
CA SER A 508 6.10 15.75 -7.38
C SER A 508 4.61 15.37 -7.42
N LYS A 509 4.21 14.38 -6.65
CA LYS A 509 2.81 14.01 -6.41
C LYS A 509 2.40 14.40 -4.98
N PRO A 510 1.37 15.25 -4.77
CA PRO A 510 0.70 16.08 -5.78
C PRO A 510 1.59 17.22 -6.30
N PRO A 511 1.25 17.94 -7.39
CA PRO A 511 0.00 17.87 -8.15
C PRO A 511 -0.02 16.80 -9.26
N SER A 512 1.14 16.31 -9.71
CA SER A 512 1.17 15.27 -10.75
C SER A 512 0.87 13.87 -10.17
N THR A 513 0.77 12.89 -11.05
CA THR A 513 0.67 11.47 -10.70
C THR A 513 2.03 10.79 -10.85
N ILE A 514 2.16 9.54 -10.40
CA ILE A 514 3.38 8.76 -10.60
C ILE A 514 3.48 8.32 -12.06
N GLU A 515 2.43 7.69 -12.59
CA GLU A 515 2.31 7.39 -14.02
C GLU A 515 1.72 8.59 -14.78
N TRP A 516 1.97 8.70 -16.07
CA TRP A 516 1.53 9.83 -16.89
C TRP A 516 0.09 9.65 -17.45
N GLU A 517 -0.36 8.41 -17.63
CA GLU A 517 -1.73 8.07 -18.01
C GLU A 517 -2.41 7.13 -16.99
#